data_2b202e521ae46c6a68a22cd20dfff2e6
#
_entry.id   2b202e521ae46c6a68a22cd20dfff2e6
#
_cell.length_a   1.000
_cell.length_b   1.000
_cell.length_c   1.000
_cell.angle_alpha   90.00
_cell.angle_beta   90.00
_cell.angle_gamma   90.00
#
_symmetry.space_group_name_H-M   'P 1'
#
loop_
_entity.id
_entity.type
_entity.pdbx_description
1 polymer ?
#
loop_
_entity_poly.entity_id
_entity_poly.type
_entity_poly.pdbx_seq_one_letter_code
_entity_poly.pdbx_strand_id
1 'polypeptide(L)'
;AGTQVTKDDGTAAFKAMKELKPNIVKTYTQSSDLSNMFKTGEISAAVVGDYAVGMLQATNPDLKYFVPASGTYANYDNVSILKNSKNTNAAYQYINYRLSESVQKKVANTKSLNNAPVNQQVNLSKKEAANKTYGDVAKRAKTIDFFYVNSHISKWINQWNKIMNN
;
A
#
# COMPACT_ATOMS: atom_id res chain seq x y z
N ALA A 1 12.04 12.27 -2.43
CA ALA A 1 12.56 13.58 -2.83
C ALA A 1 12.82 14.52 -1.63
N GLY A 2 12.39 14.17 -0.41
CA GLY A 2 12.69 14.91 0.83
C GLY A 2 11.89 16.19 1.04
N THR A 3 10.99 16.55 0.13
CA THR A 3 10.14 17.74 0.23
C THR A 3 8.68 17.35 0.51
N GLN A 4 7.90 18.31 1.02
CA GLN A 4 6.46 18.16 1.16
C GLN A 4 5.79 18.51 -0.16
N VAL A 5 5.03 17.59 -0.73
CA VAL A 5 4.34 17.76 -2.02
C VAL A 5 3.41 18.98 -2.05
N THR A 6 2.84 19.36 -0.92
CA THR A 6 2.00 20.55 -0.77
C THR A 6 2.77 21.89 -0.89
N LYS A 7 4.10 21.87 -0.83
CA LYS A 7 4.93 23.07 -0.95
C LYS A 7 5.48 23.29 -2.34
N ASP A 8 5.68 22.23 -3.12
CA ASP A 8 6.33 22.30 -4.43
C ASP A 8 5.50 21.67 -5.56
N ASP A 9 4.24 21.33 -5.27
CA ASP A 9 3.31 20.70 -6.22
C ASP A 9 3.90 19.46 -6.90
N GLY A 10 4.69 18.69 -6.16
CA GLY A 10 5.32 17.47 -6.65
C GLY A 10 6.54 17.69 -7.56
N THR A 11 7.01 18.92 -7.74
CA THR A 11 8.14 19.23 -8.64
C THR A 11 9.38 18.39 -8.33
N ALA A 12 9.78 18.32 -7.06
CA ALA A 12 10.92 17.50 -6.64
C ALA A 12 10.69 16.00 -6.85
N ALA A 13 9.45 15.52 -6.63
CA ALA A 13 9.11 14.13 -6.88
C ALA A 13 9.21 13.76 -8.35
N PHE A 14 8.68 14.58 -9.26
CA PHE A 14 8.78 14.35 -10.71
C PHE A 14 10.20 14.49 -11.24
N LYS A 15 11.03 15.36 -10.65
CA LYS A 15 12.46 15.40 -10.96
C LYS A 15 13.13 14.07 -10.60
N ALA A 16 12.93 13.58 -9.38
CA ALA A 16 13.47 12.29 -8.94
C ALA A 16 12.95 11.12 -9.80
N MET A 17 11.68 11.17 -10.24
CA MET A 17 11.13 10.17 -11.17
C MET A 17 11.83 10.15 -12.53
N LYS A 18 12.19 11.31 -13.08
CA LYS A 18 12.98 11.38 -14.33
C LYS A 18 14.37 10.75 -14.16
N GLU A 19 15.01 11.00 -13.02
CA GLU A 19 16.31 10.40 -12.69
C GLU A 19 16.21 8.89 -12.49
N LEU A 20 15.09 8.40 -11.94
CA LEU A 20 14.84 6.98 -11.74
C LEU A 20 14.43 6.23 -13.02
N LYS A 21 13.84 6.93 -14.01
CA LYS A 21 13.25 6.33 -15.23
C LYS A 21 14.16 5.31 -15.92
N PRO A 22 15.47 5.52 -16.10
CA PRO A 22 16.35 4.54 -16.75
C PRO A 22 16.39 3.17 -16.03
N ASN A 23 16.07 3.13 -14.75
CA ASN A 23 16.04 1.91 -13.93
C ASN A 23 14.65 1.29 -13.80
N ILE A 24 13.62 1.89 -14.41
CA ILE A 24 12.26 1.37 -14.38
C ILE A 24 12.05 0.49 -15.63
N VAL A 25 11.92 -0.81 -15.40
CA VAL A 25 11.63 -1.78 -16.47
C VAL A 25 10.26 -1.51 -17.05
N LYS A 26 9.22 -1.53 -16.19
CA LYS A 26 7.85 -1.12 -16.56
C LYS A 26 6.99 -0.82 -15.34
N THR A 27 5.84 -0.21 -15.58
CA THR A 27 4.75 -0.13 -14.61
C THR A 27 3.88 -1.38 -14.67
N TYR A 28 3.18 -1.68 -13.59
CA TYR A 28 2.27 -2.82 -13.51
C TYR A 28 0.90 -2.38 -12.97
N THR A 29 -0.12 -3.16 -13.25
CA THR A 29 -1.48 -2.96 -12.73
C THR A 29 -1.97 -4.15 -11.91
N GLN A 30 -1.40 -5.33 -12.13
CA GLN A 30 -1.78 -6.56 -11.46
C GLN A 30 -0.58 -7.16 -10.72
N SER A 31 -0.80 -7.64 -9.49
CA SER A 31 0.25 -8.28 -8.70
C SER A 31 0.76 -9.60 -9.33
N SER A 32 -0.05 -10.25 -10.17
CA SER A 32 0.36 -11.41 -10.96
C SER A 32 1.51 -11.10 -11.93
N ASP A 33 1.52 -9.89 -12.51
CA ASP A 33 2.59 -9.45 -13.42
C ASP A 33 3.92 -9.37 -12.66
N LEU A 34 3.90 -8.79 -11.45
CA LEU A 34 5.08 -8.74 -10.58
C LEU A 34 5.61 -10.13 -10.24
N SER A 35 4.73 -11.07 -9.94
CA SER A 35 5.13 -12.45 -9.61
C SER A 35 5.91 -13.08 -10.75
N ASN A 36 5.46 -12.91 -12.00
CA ASN A 36 6.12 -13.43 -13.17
C ASN A 36 7.46 -12.74 -13.42
N MET A 37 7.52 -11.39 -13.32
CA MET A 37 8.73 -10.61 -13.54
C MET A 37 9.85 -10.95 -12.53
N PHE A 38 9.50 -11.18 -11.27
CA PHE A 38 10.44 -11.68 -10.27
C PHE A 38 10.92 -13.09 -10.58
N LYS A 39 9.99 -14.00 -10.98
CA LYS A 39 10.32 -15.39 -11.30
C LYS A 39 11.26 -15.50 -12.50
N THR A 40 11.09 -14.66 -13.49
CA THR A 40 11.94 -14.66 -14.71
C THR A 40 13.24 -13.85 -14.53
N GLY A 41 13.40 -13.16 -13.39
CA GLY A 41 14.56 -12.28 -13.16
C GLY A 41 14.53 -10.98 -13.97
N GLU A 42 13.38 -10.64 -14.57
CA GLU A 42 13.21 -9.37 -15.32
C GLU A 42 13.35 -8.16 -14.41
N ILE A 43 12.94 -8.27 -13.14
CA ILE A 43 13.08 -7.24 -12.12
C ILE A 43 13.73 -7.79 -10.85
N SER A 44 14.46 -6.92 -10.15
CA SER A 44 15.05 -7.22 -8.83
C SER A 44 14.34 -6.52 -7.67
N ALA A 45 13.55 -5.48 -7.95
CA ALA A 45 12.81 -4.72 -6.95
C ALA A 45 11.50 -4.18 -7.52
N ALA A 46 10.49 -4.02 -6.67
CA ALA A 46 9.23 -3.38 -7.02
C ALA A 46 8.68 -2.54 -5.85
N VAL A 47 7.97 -1.47 -6.16
CA VAL A 47 7.15 -0.74 -5.18
C VAL A 47 5.80 -1.42 -5.11
N VAL A 48 5.38 -1.86 -3.93
CA VAL A 48 4.19 -2.69 -3.76
C VAL A 48 3.50 -2.38 -2.43
N GLY A 49 2.19 -2.54 -2.38
CA GLY A 49 1.46 -2.54 -1.11
C GLY A 49 1.74 -3.82 -0.31
N ASP A 50 1.81 -3.72 1.01
CA ASP A 50 2.12 -4.83 1.91
C ASP A 50 1.11 -6.00 1.79
N TYR A 51 -0.15 -5.71 1.43
CA TYR A 51 -1.16 -6.74 1.17
C TYR A 51 -0.75 -7.76 0.09
N ALA A 52 0.05 -7.35 -0.91
CA ALA A 52 0.47 -8.24 -2.00
C ALA A 52 1.69 -9.09 -1.64
N VAL A 53 2.45 -8.74 -0.60
CA VAL A 53 3.72 -9.42 -0.26
C VAL A 53 3.53 -10.90 0.00
N GLY A 54 2.48 -11.28 0.74
CA GLY A 54 2.21 -12.70 1.04
C GLY A 54 1.97 -13.55 -0.24
N MET A 55 1.30 -12.98 -1.23
CA MET A 55 1.07 -13.64 -2.52
C MET A 55 2.36 -13.72 -3.36
N LEU A 56 3.14 -12.65 -3.40
CA LEU A 56 4.43 -12.63 -4.11
C LEU A 56 5.41 -13.63 -3.53
N GLN A 57 5.49 -13.74 -2.21
CA GLN A 57 6.36 -14.72 -1.51
C GLN A 57 5.87 -16.16 -1.65
N ALA A 58 4.60 -16.40 -1.95
CA ALA A 58 4.11 -17.76 -2.21
C ALA A 58 4.72 -18.36 -3.49
N THR A 59 5.04 -17.53 -4.47
CA THR A 59 5.65 -17.93 -5.75
C THR A 59 7.16 -17.65 -5.82
N ASN A 60 7.64 -16.69 -5.02
CA ASN A 60 9.04 -16.25 -4.95
C ASN A 60 9.46 -16.15 -3.47
N PRO A 61 9.78 -17.28 -2.79
CA PRO A 61 10.00 -17.30 -1.33
C PRO A 61 11.16 -16.43 -0.85
N ASP A 62 12.14 -16.15 -1.71
CA ASP A 62 13.34 -15.37 -1.38
C ASP A 62 13.10 -13.85 -1.36
N LEU A 63 11.93 -13.40 -1.82
CA LEU A 63 11.59 -11.98 -1.79
C LEU A 63 11.56 -11.45 -0.36
N LYS A 64 12.16 -10.28 -0.16
CA LYS A 64 12.17 -9.56 1.11
C LYS A 64 11.33 -8.30 0.98
N TYR A 65 10.49 -8.08 2.00
CA TYR A 65 9.77 -6.81 2.14
C TYR A 65 10.63 -5.82 2.92
N PHE A 66 10.76 -4.62 2.41
CA PHE A 66 11.57 -3.58 3.01
C PHE A 66 10.82 -2.25 3.05
N VAL A 67 10.85 -1.61 4.20
CA VAL A 67 10.35 -0.24 4.38
C VAL A 67 11.51 0.66 4.76
N PRO A 68 11.83 1.71 3.98
CA PRO A 68 12.94 2.62 4.24
C PRO A 68 12.83 3.29 5.62
N ALA A 69 13.96 3.74 6.16
CA ALA A 69 13.99 4.51 7.41
C ALA A 69 13.17 5.80 7.31
N SER A 70 13.07 6.40 6.13
CA SER A 70 12.24 7.58 5.84
C SER A 70 10.72 7.32 5.99
N GLY A 71 10.30 6.07 6.13
CA GLY A 71 8.91 5.66 6.33
C GLY A 71 8.22 5.17 5.07
N THR A 72 6.92 5.07 5.16
CA THR A 72 6.01 4.65 4.10
C THR A 72 4.73 5.46 4.16
N TYR A 73 3.77 5.14 3.30
CA TYR A 73 2.41 5.67 3.38
C TYR A 73 1.44 4.59 3.83
N ALA A 74 0.54 4.95 4.75
CA ALA A 74 -0.58 4.11 5.13
C ALA A 74 -1.80 4.45 4.28
N ASN A 75 -2.38 3.45 3.65
CA ASN A 75 -3.68 3.52 2.99
C ASN A 75 -4.67 2.69 3.80
N TYR A 76 -5.85 3.24 4.08
CA TYR A 76 -6.87 2.57 4.90
C TYR A 76 -8.05 2.18 4.04
N ASP A 77 -8.39 0.90 4.07
CA ASP A 77 -9.65 0.42 3.52
C ASP A 77 -10.79 0.82 4.44
N ASN A 78 -11.82 1.44 3.90
CA ASN A 78 -12.95 1.95 4.66
C ASN A 78 -14.22 1.16 4.39
N VAL A 79 -15.05 1.02 5.42
CA VAL A 79 -16.41 0.49 5.30
C VAL A 79 -17.38 1.60 5.63
N SER A 80 -18.30 1.91 4.73
CA SER A 80 -19.28 2.98 4.88
C SER A 80 -20.70 2.45 4.78
N ILE A 81 -21.62 3.07 5.52
CA ILE A 81 -23.06 2.79 5.43
C ILE A 81 -23.68 3.84 4.52
N LEU A 82 -24.41 3.40 3.51
CA LEU A 82 -25.13 4.32 2.62
C LEU A 82 -26.20 5.08 3.39
N LYS A 83 -26.35 6.38 3.13
CA LYS A 83 -27.28 7.29 3.83
C LYS A 83 -28.71 6.75 3.91
N ASN A 84 -29.19 6.08 2.88
CA ASN A 84 -30.56 5.58 2.77
C ASN A 84 -30.67 4.06 3.03
N SER A 85 -29.68 3.45 3.67
CA SER A 85 -29.72 2.04 4.02
C SER A 85 -30.87 1.75 4.97
N LYS A 86 -31.68 0.75 4.63
CA LYS A 86 -32.76 0.24 5.51
C LYS A 86 -32.26 -0.78 6.53
N ASN A 87 -31.01 -1.26 6.39
CA ASN A 87 -30.41 -2.29 7.23
C ASN A 87 -29.27 -1.75 8.10
N THR A 88 -29.41 -0.54 8.62
CA THR A 88 -28.35 0.17 9.35
C THR A 88 -27.84 -0.62 10.56
N ASN A 89 -28.74 -1.26 11.34
CA ASN A 89 -28.34 -2.07 12.49
C ASN A 89 -27.48 -3.27 12.09
N ALA A 90 -27.86 -3.99 11.04
CA ALA A 90 -27.04 -5.09 10.51
C ALA A 90 -25.68 -4.61 9.98
N ALA A 91 -25.65 -3.44 9.35
CA ALA A 91 -24.42 -2.82 8.89
C ALA A 91 -23.47 -2.49 10.05
N TYR A 92 -23.96 -1.93 11.15
CA TYR A 92 -23.15 -1.70 12.35
C TYR A 92 -22.63 -3.01 12.97
N GLN A 93 -23.47 -4.05 13.06
CA GLN A 93 -23.04 -5.36 13.54
C GLN A 93 -21.91 -5.93 12.66
N TYR A 94 -22.04 -5.81 11.34
CA TYR A 94 -20.99 -6.24 10.39
C TYR A 94 -19.69 -5.46 10.58
N ILE A 95 -19.77 -4.13 10.72
CA ILE A 95 -18.59 -3.28 10.95
C ILE A 95 -17.89 -3.68 12.26
N ASN A 96 -18.65 -3.83 13.35
CA ASN A 96 -18.10 -4.25 14.63
C ASN A 96 -17.45 -5.64 14.55
N TYR A 97 -18.07 -6.58 13.85
CA TYR A 97 -17.48 -7.89 13.59
C TYR A 97 -16.15 -7.77 12.83
N ARG A 98 -16.11 -6.97 11.76
CA ARG A 98 -14.89 -6.72 10.97
C ARG A 98 -13.76 -6.08 11.77
N LEU A 99 -14.09 -5.26 12.75
CA LEU A 99 -13.14 -4.56 13.61
C LEU A 99 -12.75 -5.37 14.87
N SER A 100 -13.36 -6.53 15.11
CA SER A 100 -13.03 -7.37 16.27
C SER A 100 -11.59 -7.90 16.17
N GLU A 101 -10.97 -8.09 17.34
CA GLU A 101 -9.59 -8.61 17.44
C GLU A 101 -9.42 -9.93 16.69
N SER A 102 -10.34 -10.88 16.90
CA SER A 102 -10.28 -12.21 16.32
C SER A 102 -10.32 -12.18 14.79
N VAL A 103 -11.19 -11.36 14.20
CA VAL A 103 -11.31 -11.22 12.74
C VAL A 103 -10.11 -10.49 12.17
N GLN A 104 -9.67 -9.40 12.78
CA GLN A 104 -8.50 -8.65 12.34
C GLN A 104 -7.22 -9.50 12.39
N LYS A 105 -7.03 -10.31 13.42
CA LYS A 105 -5.91 -11.25 13.51
C LYS A 105 -5.97 -12.33 12.44
N LYS A 106 -7.16 -12.88 12.18
CA LYS A 106 -7.36 -13.86 11.11
C LYS A 106 -7.05 -13.28 9.73
N VAL A 107 -7.54 -12.07 9.44
CA VAL A 107 -7.28 -11.36 8.18
C VAL A 107 -5.79 -11.07 8.01
N ALA A 108 -5.11 -10.61 9.05
CA ALA A 108 -3.67 -10.38 9.03
C ALA A 108 -2.86 -11.64 8.69
N ASN A 109 -3.31 -12.81 9.11
CA ASN A 109 -2.63 -14.09 8.89
C ASN A 109 -3.09 -14.86 7.64
N THR A 110 -4.04 -14.30 6.89
CA THR A 110 -4.49 -14.88 5.62
C THR A 110 -3.60 -14.38 4.49
N LYS A 111 -2.84 -15.29 3.84
CA LYS A 111 -1.84 -14.94 2.80
C LYS A 111 -2.40 -14.08 1.66
N SER A 112 -3.64 -14.31 1.26
CA SER A 112 -4.29 -13.56 0.16
C SER A 112 -4.75 -12.15 0.59
N LEU A 113 -4.88 -11.88 1.88
CA LEU A 113 -5.32 -10.58 2.40
C LEU A 113 -4.15 -9.80 3.00
N ASN A 114 -3.37 -10.44 3.88
CA ASN A 114 -2.15 -9.91 4.52
C ASN A 114 -2.26 -8.47 5.05
N ASN A 115 -3.47 -8.00 5.38
CA ASN A 115 -3.69 -6.63 5.82
C ASN A 115 -3.17 -6.41 7.24
N ALA A 116 -2.55 -5.27 7.49
CA ALA A 116 -2.22 -4.86 8.83
C ALA A 116 -3.50 -4.57 9.64
N PRO A 117 -3.61 -5.04 10.89
CA PRO A 117 -4.78 -4.77 11.73
C PRO A 117 -4.80 -3.31 12.18
N VAL A 118 -5.99 -2.70 12.19
CA VAL A 118 -6.21 -1.36 12.77
C VAL A 118 -6.64 -1.44 14.23
N ASN A 119 -7.16 -2.59 14.68
CA ASN A 119 -7.50 -2.81 16.08
C ASN A 119 -6.21 -2.98 16.91
N GLN A 120 -5.98 -2.08 17.84
CA GLN A 120 -4.75 -2.01 18.66
C GLN A 120 -4.62 -3.18 19.67
N GLN A 121 -5.69 -3.93 19.92
CA GLN A 121 -5.65 -5.12 20.77
C GLN A 121 -5.02 -6.34 20.05
N VAL A 122 -4.92 -6.29 18.73
CA VAL A 122 -4.32 -7.38 17.94
C VAL A 122 -2.81 -7.40 18.13
N ASN A 123 -2.32 -8.44 18.78
CA ASN A 123 -0.90 -8.69 18.93
C ASN A 123 -0.43 -9.67 17.87
N LEU A 124 0.52 -9.24 17.03
CA LEU A 124 1.19 -10.04 16.03
C LEU A 124 2.61 -10.39 16.52
N SER A 125 3.02 -11.63 16.35
CA SER A 125 4.41 -12.05 16.53
C SER A 125 5.32 -11.37 15.50
N LYS A 126 6.63 -11.35 15.73
CA LYS A 126 7.62 -10.81 14.77
C LYS A 126 7.45 -11.40 13.36
N LYS A 127 7.18 -12.71 13.28
CA LYS A 127 6.99 -13.42 12.01
C LYS A 127 5.71 -12.96 11.30
N GLU A 128 4.61 -12.81 12.03
CA GLU A 128 3.33 -12.34 11.47
C GLU A 128 3.40 -10.88 11.04
N ALA A 129 4.18 -10.06 11.72
CA ALA A 129 4.34 -8.63 11.43
C ALA A 129 5.36 -8.31 10.32
N ALA A 130 6.23 -9.26 9.96
CA ALA A 130 7.40 -9.02 9.12
C ALA A 130 7.11 -8.36 7.76
N ASN A 131 5.94 -8.62 7.20
CA ASN A 131 5.52 -8.12 5.88
C ASN A 131 4.32 -7.15 5.97
N LYS A 132 4.22 -6.40 7.07
CA LYS A 132 3.04 -5.55 7.32
C LYS A 132 3.44 -4.17 7.81
N THR A 133 2.58 -3.21 7.55
CA THR A 133 2.63 -1.88 8.16
C THR A 133 2.12 -1.99 9.61
N TYR A 134 2.94 -2.56 10.51
CA TYR A 134 2.60 -2.84 11.90
C TYR A 134 3.75 -2.44 12.84
N GLY A 135 3.44 -2.15 14.10
CA GLY A 135 4.43 -1.77 15.11
C GLY A 135 5.23 -0.53 14.71
N ASP A 136 6.56 -0.61 14.72
CA ASP A 136 7.43 0.54 14.39
C ASP A 136 7.33 1.00 12.92
N VAL A 137 6.95 0.11 12.00
CA VAL A 137 6.66 0.49 10.62
C VAL A 137 5.43 1.39 10.58
N ALA A 138 4.37 1.02 11.31
CA ALA A 138 3.14 1.83 11.39
C ALA A 138 3.39 3.22 11.98
N LYS A 139 4.27 3.34 12.99
CA LYS A 139 4.64 4.64 13.58
C LYS A 139 5.32 5.58 12.59
N ARG A 140 5.98 5.04 11.56
CA ARG A 140 6.66 5.81 10.49
C ARG A 140 5.79 6.01 9.25
N ALA A 141 4.60 5.43 9.22
CA ALA A 141 3.68 5.57 8.11
C ALA A 141 3.00 6.95 8.15
N LYS A 142 2.90 7.57 6.98
CA LYS A 142 2.24 8.87 6.78
C LYS A 142 0.91 8.64 6.09
N THR A 143 -0.07 9.44 6.43
CA THR A 143 -1.36 9.47 5.72
C THR A 143 -1.26 10.32 4.47
N ILE A 144 -2.08 9.99 3.48
CA ILE A 144 -2.19 10.76 2.24
C ILE A 144 -3.28 11.82 2.43
N ASP A 145 -2.96 13.07 2.11
CA ASP A 145 -3.96 14.14 2.01
C ASP A 145 -4.71 14.00 0.67
N PHE A 146 -5.81 13.26 0.68
CA PHE A 146 -6.60 13.02 -0.51
C PHE A 146 -7.30 14.27 -1.07
N PHE A 147 -7.58 15.28 -0.24
CA PHE A 147 -8.11 16.55 -0.74
C PHE A 147 -7.09 17.24 -1.64
N TYR A 148 -5.85 17.33 -1.16
CA TYR A 148 -4.78 17.90 -1.97
C TYR A 148 -4.49 17.05 -3.20
N VAL A 149 -4.34 15.74 -3.06
CA VAL A 149 -4.09 14.81 -4.18
C VAL A 149 -5.17 14.91 -5.24
N ASN A 150 -6.45 14.86 -4.85
CA ASN A 150 -7.56 14.87 -5.80
C ASN A 150 -7.62 16.18 -6.61
N SER A 151 -7.25 17.31 -6.01
CA SER A 151 -7.20 18.60 -6.71
C SER A 151 -6.05 18.71 -7.74
N HIS A 152 -5.01 17.84 -7.63
CA HIS A 152 -3.82 17.87 -8.48
C HIS A 152 -3.67 16.63 -9.37
N ILE A 153 -4.49 15.61 -9.17
CA ILE A 153 -4.29 14.27 -9.75
C ILE A 153 -4.22 14.29 -11.29
N SER A 154 -5.07 15.06 -11.95
CA SER A 154 -5.08 15.14 -13.42
C SER A 154 -3.76 15.72 -13.95
N LYS A 155 -3.24 16.77 -13.32
CA LYS A 155 -1.95 17.36 -13.68
C LYS A 155 -0.80 16.35 -13.45
N TRP A 156 -0.83 15.65 -12.34
CA TRP A 156 0.21 14.67 -12.00
C TRP A 156 0.18 13.45 -12.90
N ILE A 157 -1.00 12.95 -13.28
CA ILE A 157 -1.13 11.87 -14.29
C ILE A 157 -0.51 12.30 -15.62
N ASN A 158 -0.77 13.52 -16.07
CA ASN A 158 -0.19 14.03 -17.31
C ASN A 158 1.34 14.13 -17.22
N GLN A 159 1.89 14.58 -16.10
CA GLN A 159 3.35 14.62 -15.88
C GLN A 159 3.95 13.21 -15.81
N TRP A 160 3.30 12.30 -15.11
CA TRP A 160 3.69 10.89 -15.05
C TRP A 160 3.76 10.28 -16.46
N ASN A 161 2.70 10.43 -17.25
CA ASN A 161 2.64 9.89 -18.60
C ASN A 161 3.75 10.47 -19.50
N LYS A 162 4.04 11.77 -19.40
CA LYS A 162 5.18 12.39 -20.12
C LYS A 162 6.53 11.79 -19.73
N ILE A 163 6.71 11.40 -18.47
CA ILE A 163 7.97 10.80 -18.01
C ILE A 163 8.05 9.34 -18.43
N MET A 164 6.97 8.60 -18.30
CA MET A 164 7.01 7.14 -18.49
C MET A 164 6.94 6.73 -19.95
N ASN A 165 6.33 7.53 -20.83
CA ASN A 165 6.14 7.21 -22.25
C ASN A 165 7.21 7.83 -23.18
N ASN A 166 8.10 8.66 -22.65
CA ASN A 166 9.28 9.18 -23.35
C ASN A 166 10.54 8.40 -22.92
#